data_5e1d454dae88f0665a687426d477bb7a
#
_entry.id   5e1d454dae88f0665a687426d477bb7a
#
_cell.length_a   1.000
_cell.length_b   1.000
_cell.length_c   1.000
_cell.angle_alpha   90.00
_cell.angle_beta   90.00
_cell.angle_gamma   90.00
#
_symmetry.space_group_name_H-M   'P 1'
#
loop_
_entity.id
_entity.type
_entity.pdbx_description
1 polymer ?
#
loop_
_entity_poly.entity_id
_entity_poly.type
_entity_poly.pdbx_seq_one_letter_code
_entity_poly.pdbx_strand_id
1 'polypeptide(L)'
;MWNAISAVMNGFNDFLWGWFMIILLLGTHIFLTIRTKFVQRKTFKAVKLSVTKDPDSDGDISPFQALATALASTIGTGNIIGVGTAIALGGPGAVFWCWLTGVFGIATKYSESLIGVKYRVKTSDGRMLGGAMYALERGFKFKTLGKILAVLFALFALLASFGIGSGVQVNAISNIMNNTFDLGTVNLFGQDASVISIIVGVLVAAITAVVIFGGIKSISRVCELLVPFMAVFYVLGCLIILGMNFDVLGKTFEMIFQDAFSLKSVAGGFLGSSLMLAARYGIARGLFSNESGMGSAPIVASAAQTRNPVRQAMISSTGTFWDTVVVCLMTGLVLVSSIIKNPAIDVSDGGDLTYKAFQQIPVIGTPILVIGIAAFAYSTILGWSYYGERCVEYLFGRGGMIPYKLIFVFILLIGPVIKLDLVWTMADIFNALMSIPNLIAVVVLSPVVVKETNYYLYGNRLDEYDKTKLPVVNK
;
A
#
# COMPACT_ATOMS: atom_id res chain seq x y z
N MET A 1 14.37 22.81 -20.96
CA MET A 1 13.21 23.05 -20.08
C MET A 1 12.75 21.76 -19.42
N TRP A 2 12.48 20.66 -20.14
CA TRP A 2 11.99 19.38 -19.61
C TRP A 2 12.97 18.73 -18.59
N ASN A 3 14.25 18.67 -18.94
CA ASN A 3 15.31 18.13 -18.04
C ASN A 3 15.45 18.95 -16.74
N ALA A 4 15.26 20.27 -16.79
CA ALA A 4 15.30 21.11 -15.61
C ALA A 4 14.08 20.87 -14.69
N ILE A 5 12.90 20.67 -15.24
CA ILE A 5 11.69 20.33 -14.50
C ILE A 5 11.87 18.96 -13.81
N SER A 6 12.33 17.95 -14.55
CA SER A 6 12.60 16.62 -13.98
C SER A 6 13.63 16.66 -12.87
N ALA A 7 14.71 17.44 -13.02
CA ALA A 7 15.74 17.58 -11.98
C ALA A 7 15.19 18.20 -10.69
N VAL A 8 14.37 19.26 -10.81
CA VAL A 8 13.73 19.90 -9.65
C VAL A 8 12.76 18.96 -8.97
N MET A 9 11.96 18.22 -9.74
CA MET A 9 10.99 17.26 -9.18
C MET A 9 11.69 16.09 -8.50
N ASN A 10 12.74 15.55 -9.09
CA ASN A 10 13.52 14.48 -8.48
C ASN A 10 14.20 14.96 -7.18
N GLY A 11 14.79 16.17 -7.17
CA GLY A 11 15.35 16.74 -5.96
C GLY A 11 14.32 16.96 -4.85
N PHE A 12 13.11 17.38 -5.19
CA PHE A 12 12.00 17.51 -4.24
C PHE A 12 11.50 16.14 -3.73
N ASN A 13 11.42 15.15 -4.61
CA ASN A 13 11.08 13.78 -4.24
C ASN A 13 12.12 13.17 -3.29
N ASP A 14 13.41 13.35 -3.56
CA ASP A 14 14.51 12.89 -2.71
C ASP A 14 14.50 13.57 -1.34
N PHE A 15 14.14 14.87 -1.26
CA PHE A 15 13.95 15.56 0.00
C PHE A 15 12.77 14.97 0.79
N LEU A 16 11.61 14.78 0.15
CA LEU A 16 10.41 14.24 0.80
C LEU A 16 10.66 12.83 1.32
N TRP A 17 11.10 11.89 0.47
CA TRP A 17 11.36 10.50 0.84
C TRP A 17 12.74 10.28 1.51
N GLY A 18 13.45 11.38 1.77
CA GLY A 18 14.65 11.37 2.60
C GLY A 18 14.32 11.25 4.08
N TRP A 19 15.24 11.75 4.92
CA TRP A 19 15.12 11.69 6.38
C TRP A 19 13.88 12.39 6.92
N PHE A 20 13.35 13.38 6.21
CA PHE A 20 12.15 14.12 6.63
C PHE A 20 10.96 13.18 6.83
N MET A 21 10.54 12.46 5.79
CA MET A 21 9.40 11.54 5.90
C MET A 21 9.71 10.31 6.75
N ILE A 22 10.95 9.82 6.72
CA ILE A 22 11.36 8.69 7.55
C ILE A 22 11.18 9.02 9.03
N ILE A 23 11.66 10.17 9.48
CA ILE A 23 11.53 10.60 10.89
C ILE A 23 10.06 10.85 11.22
N LEU A 24 9.31 11.50 10.35
CA LEU A 24 7.91 11.84 10.57
C LEU A 24 7.05 10.57 10.69
N LEU A 25 7.20 9.62 9.77
CA LEU A 25 6.41 8.38 9.74
C LEU A 25 6.83 7.42 10.85
N LEU A 26 8.13 7.09 10.94
CA LEU A 26 8.63 6.16 11.95
C LEU A 26 8.46 6.73 13.37
N GLY A 27 8.70 8.04 13.55
CA GLY A 27 8.44 8.73 14.80
C GLY A 27 6.97 8.65 15.22
N THR A 28 6.05 8.85 14.27
CA THR A 28 4.61 8.67 14.51
C THR A 28 4.26 7.21 14.82
N HIS A 29 4.88 6.24 14.15
CA HIS A 29 4.66 4.82 14.41
C HIS A 29 5.06 4.44 15.85
N ILE A 30 6.23 4.88 16.30
CA ILE A 30 6.73 4.65 17.66
C ILE A 30 5.83 5.38 18.68
N PHE A 31 5.52 6.65 18.44
CA PHE A 31 4.62 7.43 19.28
C PHE A 31 3.28 6.74 19.51
N LEU A 32 2.62 6.31 18.44
CA LEU A 32 1.33 5.63 18.53
C LEU A 32 1.44 4.24 19.12
N THR A 33 2.51 3.52 18.89
CA THR A 33 2.78 2.23 19.55
C THR A 33 2.77 2.37 21.07
N ILE A 34 3.46 3.39 21.59
CA ILE A 34 3.50 3.68 23.03
C ILE A 34 2.11 4.13 23.52
N ARG A 35 1.47 5.07 22.80
CA ARG A 35 0.15 5.62 23.16
C ARG A 35 -0.95 4.56 23.19
N THR A 36 -0.90 3.57 22.30
CA THR A 36 -1.88 2.47 22.24
C THR A 36 -1.48 1.25 23.07
N LYS A 37 -0.43 1.38 23.92
CA LYS A 37 0.07 0.32 24.79
C LYS A 37 0.44 -0.95 24.00
N PHE A 38 1.14 -0.79 22.90
CA PHE A 38 1.58 -1.88 22.01
C PHE A 38 0.39 -2.71 21.49
N VAL A 39 -0.55 -2.05 20.80
CA VAL A 39 -1.73 -2.71 20.22
C VAL A 39 -1.37 -3.88 19.29
N GLN A 40 -0.17 -3.90 18.74
CA GLN A 40 0.40 -5.00 17.95
C GLN A 40 0.29 -6.37 18.66
N ARG A 41 0.35 -6.41 19.98
CA ARG A 41 0.17 -7.64 20.79
C ARG A 41 -1.21 -8.27 20.61
N LYS A 42 -2.16 -7.51 20.05
CA LYS A 42 -3.53 -7.97 19.80
C LYS A 42 -3.78 -8.38 18.33
N THR A 43 -2.73 -8.43 17.49
CA THR A 43 -2.83 -8.75 16.06
C THR A 43 -3.54 -10.10 15.82
N PHE A 44 -3.22 -11.16 16.54
CA PHE A 44 -3.90 -12.44 16.36
C PHE A 44 -5.39 -12.40 16.74
N LYS A 45 -5.76 -11.60 17.76
CA LYS A 45 -7.18 -11.33 18.06
C LYS A 45 -7.83 -10.57 16.91
N ALA A 46 -7.14 -9.61 16.33
CA ALA A 46 -7.61 -8.83 15.19
C ALA A 46 -7.80 -9.70 13.92
N VAL A 47 -6.88 -10.63 13.65
CA VAL A 47 -7.03 -11.62 12.57
C VAL A 47 -8.28 -12.47 12.75
N LYS A 48 -8.57 -12.94 13.98
CA LYS A 48 -9.81 -13.67 14.25
C LYS A 48 -11.05 -12.80 14.02
N LEU A 49 -11.00 -11.53 14.38
CA LEU A 49 -12.11 -10.60 14.15
C LEU A 49 -12.35 -10.32 12.67
N SER A 50 -11.32 -10.34 11.82
CA SER A 50 -11.45 -10.02 10.39
C SER A 50 -12.37 -10.98 9.63
N VAL A 51 -12.47 -12.23 10.07
CA VAL A 51 -13.37 -13.25 9.49
C VAL A 51 -14.71 -13.32 10.19
N THR A 52 -14.98 -12.47 11.19
CA THR A 52 -16.23 -12.45 11.94
C THR A 52 -17.18 -11.43 11.32
N LYS A 53 -18.40 -11.85 10.94
CA LYS A 53 -19.42 -10.97 10.38
C LYS A 53 -20.07 -10.09 11.46
N ASP A 54 -20.47 -8.90 11.05
CA ASP A 54 -21.21 -7.91 11.89
C ASP A 54 -22.48 -7.41 11.15
N PRO A 55 -23.45 -8.30 10.84
CA PRO A 55 -24.53 -8.02 9.90
C PRO A 55 -25.51 -6.93 10.37
N ASP A 56 -25.65 -6.75 11.69
CA ASP A 56 -26.60 -5.80 12.29
C ASP A 56 -25.99 -4.40 12.49
N SER A 57 -24.84 -4.13 11.85
CA SER A 57 -24.12 -2.87 11.98
C SER A 57 -24.24 -2.00 10.72
N ASP A 58 -24.23 -0.68 10.88
CA ASP A 58 -24.17 0.27 9.78
C ASP A 58 -22.87 0.12 8.97
N GLY A 59 -23.00 0.00 7.64
CA GLY A 59 -21.88 -0.11 6.70
C GLY A 59 -22.33 -0.57 5.32
N ASP A 60 -21.51 -0.33 4.29
CA ASP A 60 -21.80 -0.67 2.89
C ASP A 60 -21.32 -2.10 2.53
N ILE A 61 -20.26 -2.56 3.21
CA ILE A 61 -19.54 -3.82 2.95
C ILE A 61 -19.15 -4.53 4.25
N SER A 62 -18.86 -5.83 4.19
CA SER A 62 -18.45 -6.59 5.37
C SER A 62 -17.05 -6.14 5.90
N PRO A 63 -16.71 -6.42 7.17
CA PRO A 63 -15.38 -6.13 7.72
C PRO A 63 -14.26 -6.78 6.93
N PHE A 64 -14.45 -8.02 6.47
CA PHE A 64 -13.47 -8.74 5.65
C PHE A 64 -13.32 -8.13 4.25
N GLN A 65 -14.42 -7.72 3.62
CA GLN A 65 -14.38 -7.03 2.33
C GLN A 65 -13.65 -5.70 2.43
N ALA A 66 -13.83 -4.96 3.52
CA ALA A 66 -13.09 -3.71 3.75
C ALA A 66 -11.59 -3.97 3.95
N LEU A 67 -11.22 -5.01 4.71
CA LEU A 67 -9.82 -5.42 4.86
C LEU A 67 -9.23 -5.88 3.53
N ALA A 68 -9.93 -6.75 2.78
CA ALA A 68 -9.46 -7.24 1.50
C ALA A 68 -9.29 -6.10 0.47
N THR A 69 -10.20 -5.12 0.45
CA THR A 69 -10.05 -3.94 -0.42
C THR A 69 -8.87 -3.05 0.02
N ALA A 70 -8.62 -2.90 1.32
CA ALA A 70 -7.43 -2.20 1.81
C ALA A 70 -6.14 -2.96 1.48
N LEU A 71 -6.13 -4.28 1.63
CA LEU A 71 -5.00 -5.13 1.23
C LEU A 71 -4.78 -5.13 -0.28
N ALA A 72 -5.84 -5.07 -1.07
CA ALA A 72 -5.74 -4.95 -2.52
C ALA A 72 -4.95 -3.71 -2.94
N SER A 73 -5.13 -2.59 -2.25
CA SER A 73 -4.39 -1.36 -2.55
C SER A 73 -2.94 -1.37 -2.06
N THR A 74 -2.65 -2.09 -0.98
CA THR A 74 -1.32 -2.11 -0.35
C THR A 74 -0.43 -3.25 -0.86
N ILE A 75 -0.97 -4.48 -0.98
CA ILE A 75 -0.22 -5.61 -1.53
C ILE A 75 -0.16 -5.45 -3.06
N GLY A 76 0.92 -4.84 -3.52
CA GLY A 76 1.14 -4.49 -4.91
C GLY A 76 2.56 -4.80 -5.39
N THR A 77 3.00 -4.11 -6.40
CA THR A 77 4.37 -4.20 -6.92
C THR A 77 5.42 -3.82 -5.88
N GLY A 78 5.06 -3.02 -4.87
CA GLY A 78 5.92 -2.64 -3.76
C GLY A 78 6.44 -3.83 -2.94
N ASN A 79 5.62 -4.86 -2.74
CA ASN A 79 5.97 -6.06 -1.97
C ASN A 79 6.94 -6.99 -2.70
N ILE A 80 7.00 -6.89 -4.01
CA ILE A 80 7.82 -7.76 -4.89
C ILE A 80 9.02 -6.95 -5.40
N ILE A 81 8.78 -6.02 -6.32
CA ILE A 81 9.82 -5.21 -6.96
C ILE A 81 10.40 -4.19 -5.97
N GLY A 82 9.55 -3.59 -5.11
CA GLY A 82 9.98 -2.61 -4.12
C GLY A 82 10.96 -3.17 -3.09
N VAL A 83 10.75 -4.39 -2.61
CA VAL A 83 11.69 -5.07 -1.70
C VAL A 83 13.00 -5.38 -2.42
N GLY A 84 12.95 -5.84 -3.69
CA GLY A 84 14.13 -6.02 -4.53
C GLY A 84 14.92 -4.72 -4.71
N THR A 85 14.24 -3.60 -4.97
CA THR A 85 14.85 -2.27 -5.06
C THR A 85 15.49 -1.84 -3.72
N ALA A 86 14.84 -2.14 -2.59
CA ALA A 86 15.43 -1.86 -1.28
C ALA A 86 16.74 -2.60 -1.05
N ILE A 87 16.79 -3.87 -1.47
CA ILE A 87 18.02 -4.70 -1.39
C ILE A 87 19.08 -4.18 -2.37
N ALA A 88 18.70 -3.85 -3.60
CA ALA A 88 19.62 -3.34 -4.63
C ALA A 88 20.33 -2.06 -4.17
N LEU A 89 19.60 -1.13 -3.54
CA LEU A 89 20.11 0.19 -3.14
C LEU A 89 20.64 0.23 -1.71
N GLY A 90 20.07 -0.56 -0.81
CA GLY A 90 20.36 -0.53 0.62
C GLY A 90 21.02 -1.79 1.17
N GLY A 91 21.26 -2.80 0.33
CA GLY A 91 21.81 -4.09 0.75
C GLY A 91 20.80 -4.99 1.49
N PRO A 92 21.24 -6.20 1.90
CA PRO A 92 20.41 -7.18 2.62
C PRO A 92 19.78 -6.64 3.90
N GLY A 93 20.47 -5.74 4.61
CA GLY A 93 19.98 -5.10 5.84
C GLY A 93 18.71 -4.27 5.65
N ALA A 94 18.41 -3.83 4.42
CA ALA A 94 17.18 -3.13 4.11
C ALA A 94 15.92 -3.96 4.40
N VAL A 95 16.02 -5.31 4.34
CA VAL A 95 14.93 -6.22 4.68
C VAL A 95 14.51 -6.07 6.15
N PHE A 96 15.47 -5.97 7.07
CA PHE A 96 15.19 -5.76 8.49
C PHE A 96 14.48 -4.43 8.73
N TRP A 97 14.95 -3.34 8.15
CA TRP A 97 14.35 -2.01 8.33
C TRP A 97 12.96 -1.91 7.69
N CYS A 98 12.75 -2.56 6.53
CA CYS A 98 11.44 -2.70 5.91
C CYS A 98 10.46 -3.44 6.85
N TRP A 99 10.86 -4.60 7.37
CA TRP A 99 10.07 -5.38 8.31
C TRP A 99 9.72 -4.60 9.58
N LEU A 100 10.68 -3.85 10.12
CA LEU A 100 10.49 -3.04 11.34
C LEU A 100 9.40 -1.98 11.15
N THR A 101 9.32 -1.35 9.97
CA THR A 101 8.24 -0.40 9.66
C THR A 101 6.87 -1.06 9.69
N GLY A 102 6.77 -2.31 9.26
CA GLY A 102 5.54 -3.09 9.35
C GLY A 102 5.12 -3.31 10.79
N VAL A 103 6.03 -3.74 11.65
CA VAL A 103 5.75 -4.00 13.07
C VAL A 103 5.22 -2.76 13.78
N PHE A 104 5.89 -1.61 13.62
CA PHE A 104 5.44 -0.36 14.25
C PHE A 104 4.27 0.28 13.48
N GLY A 105 4.20 0.10 12.18
CA GLY A 105 3.13 0.61 11.32
C GLY A 105 1.74 0.08 11.69
N ILE A 106 1.64 -1.13 12.27
CA ILE A 106 0.37 -1.69 12.76
C ILE A 106 -0.36 -0.71 13.70
N ALA A 107 0.35 -0.03 14.62
CA ALA A 107 -0.26 0.92 15.55
C ALA A 107 -0.76 2.19 14.84
N THR A 108 -0.08 2.62 13.79
CA THR A 108 -0.50 3.78 13.00
C THR A 108 -1.69 3.42 12.12
N LYS A 109 -1.66 2.29 11.43
CA LYS A 109 -2.79 1.77 10.65
C LYS A 109 -4.04 1.60 11.51
N TYR A 110 -3.88 1.09 12.74
CA TYR A 110 -4.93 1.01 13.74
C TYR A 110 -5.51 2.40 14.06
N SER A 111 -4.64 3.36 14.37
CA SER A 111 -5.04 4.69 14.83
C SER A 111 -5.72 5.50 13.73
N GLU A 112 -5.18 5.49 12.51
CA GLU A 112 -5.79 6.19 11.36
C GLU A 112 -7.14 5.59 10.99
N SER A 113 -7.26 4.25 10.99
CA SER A 113 -8.53 3.58 10.74
C SER A 113 -9.57 3.86 11.83
N LEU A 114 -9.14 3.92 13.10
CA LEU A 114 -10.03 4.27 14.21
C LEU A 114 -10.65 5.65 14.02
N ILE A 115 -9.82 6.68 13.77
CA ILE A 115 -10.34 8.04 13.58
C ILE A 115 -11.17 8.17 12.30
N GLY A 116 -10.79 7.47 11.21
CA GLY A 116 -11.56 7.44 9.98
C GLY A 116 -12.98 6.92 10.19
N VAL A 117 -13.12 5.79 10.92
CA VAL A 117 -14.43 5.22 11.26
C VAL A 117 -15.18 6.03 12.30
N LYS A 118 -14.50 6.58 13.32
CA LYS A 118 -15.14 7.40 14.37
C LYS A 118 -15.79 8.67 13.84
N TYR A 119 -15.17 9.29 12.83
CA TYR A 119 -15.67 10.55 12.24
C TYR A 119 -16.40 10.35 10.90
N ARG A 120 -16.75 9.11 10.56
CA ARG A 120 -17.52 8.81 9.34
C ARG A 120 -18.91 9.43 9.38
N VAL A 121 -19.50 9.62 8.21
CA VAL A 121 -20.84 10.19 8.02
C VAL A 121 -21.69 9.26 7.16
N LYS A 122 -22.99 9.36 7.29
CA LYS A 122 -23.96 8.66 6.46
C LYS A 122 -24.53 9.64 5.43
N THR A 123 -24.62 9.26 4.19
CA THR A 123 -25.30 10.07 3.17
C THR A 123 -26.81 9.85 3.23
N SER A 124 -27.59 10.76 2.63
CA SER A 124 -29.06 10.64 2.57
C SER A 124 -29.55 9.35 1.88
N ASP A 125 -28.74 8.78 0.98
CA ASP A 125 -28.99 7.49 0.32
C ASP A 125 -28.40 6.29 1.06
N GLY A 126 -27.91 6.48 2.28
CA GLY A 126 -27.48 5.43 3.20
C GLY A 126 -26.03 4.98 3.09
N ARG A 127 -25.22 5.52 2.15
CA ARG A 127 -23.79 5.16 2.00
C ARG A 127 -22.93 5.73 3.12
N MET A 128 -21.86 5.04 3.45
CA MET A 128 -20.87 5.50 4.44
C MET A 128 -19.71 6.21 3.78
N LEU A 129 -19.41 7.42 4.24
CA LEU A 129 -18.27 8.22 3.83
C LEU A 129 -17.40 8.55 5.05
N GLY A 130 -16.08 8.38 4.90
CA GLY A 130 -15.13 8.65 5.99
C GLY A 130 -13.70 8.70 5.45
N GLY A 131 -12.73 8.46 6.34
CA GLY A 131 -11.32 8.55 6.02
C GLY A 131 -10.67 9.79 6.64
N ALA A 132 -9.40 10.03 6.29
CA ALA A 132 -8.61 11.10 6.87
C ALA A 132 -9.24 12.48 6.67
N MET A 133 -9.83 12.75 5.48
CA MET A 133 -10.49 14.04 5.20
C MET A 133 -11.66 14.34 6.15
N TYR A 134 -12.48 13.33 6.48
CA TYR A 134 -13.58 13.52 7.44
C TYR A 134 -13.09 13.59 8.87
N ALA A 135 -12.03 12.86 9.24
CA ALA A 135 -11.42 12.96 10.56
C ALA A 135 -10.81 14.34 10.81
N LEU A 136 -10.14 14.92 9.80
CA LEU A 136 -9.60 16.28 9.84
C LEU A 136 -10.71 17.34 9.97
N GLU A 137 -11.70 17.31 9.07
CA GLU A 137 -12.77 18.31 9.03
C GLU A 137 -13.62 18.27 10.31
N ARG A 138 -13.91 17.11 10.84
CA ARG A 138 -14.85 16.93 11.95
C ARG A 138 -14.19 16.83 13.33
N GLY A 139 -13.00 16.22 13.40
CA GLY A 139 -12.29 15.94 14.65
C GLY A 139 -11.51 17.14 15.21
N PHE A 140 -11.08 18.07 14.37
CA PHE A 140 -10.25 19.19 14.78
C PHE A 140 -11.07 20.25 15.53
N LYS A 141 -10.45 20.84 16.57
CA LYS A 141 -11.02 21.99 17.30
C LYS A 141 -11.07 23.23 16.41
N PHE A 142 -10.00 23.51 15.68
CA PHE A 142 -9.90 24.62 14.73
C PHE A 142 -10.48 24.19 13.38
N LYS A 143 -11.76 24.48 13.15
CA LYS A 143 -12.53 24.00 11.99
C LYS A 143 -11.93 24.42 10.65
N THR A 144 -11.46 25.66 10.53
CA THR A 144 -10.82 26.18 9.30
C THR A 144 -9.56 25.38 8.96
N LEU A 145 -8.66 25.17 9.94
CA LEU A 145 -7.44 24.39 9.73
C LEU A 145 -7.76 22.94 9.36
N GLY A 146 -8.72 22.32 10.09
CA GLY A 146 -9.17 20.97 9.78
C GLY A 146 -9.72 20.83 8.35
N LYS A 147 -10.48 21.84 7.88
CA LYS A 147 -11.01 21.87 6.50
C LYS A 147 -9.91 22.03 5.45
N ILE A 148 -8.95 22.93 5.68
CA ILE A 148 -7.80 23.12 4.77
C ILE A 148 -7.01 21.83 4.64
N LEU A 149 -6.63 21.19 5.76
CA LEU A 149 -5.90 19.94 5.77
C LEU A 149 -6.70 18.79 5.11
N ALA A 150 -8.02 18.75 5.30
CA ALA A 150 -8.90 17.76 4.68
C ALA A 150 -8.94 17.90 3.16
N VAL A 151 -9.01 19.13 2.63
CA VAL A 151 -8.98 19.41 1.19
C VAL A 151 -7.62 19.07 0.62
N LEU A 152 -6.52 19.44 1.28
CA LEU A 152 -5.15 19.09 0.85
C LEU A 152 -4.95 17.58 0.81
N PHE A 153 -5.38 16.85 1.84
CA PHE A 153 -5.35 15.39 1.83
C PHE A 153 -6.10 14.81 0.64
N ALA A 154 -7.35 15.22 0.45
CA ALA A 154 -8.20 14.69 -0.62
C ALA A 154 -7.64 15.01 -2.02
N LEU A 155 -7.06 16.21 -2.21
CA LEU A 155 -6.42 16.60 -3.46
C LEU A 155 -5.18 15.75 -3.77
N PHE A 156 -4.28 15.59 -2.78
CA PHE A 156 -3.06 14.80 -2.97
C PHE A 156 -3.37 13.31 -3.16
N ALA A 157 -4.32 12.76 -2.40
CA ALA A 157 -4.75 11.37 -2.57
C ALA A 157 -5.42 11.12 -3.93
N LEU A 158 -6.21 12.07 -4.42
CA LEU A 158 -6.77 12.02 -5.78
C LEU A 158 -5.66 11.97 -6.84
N LEU A 159 -4.68 12.86 -6.75
CA LEU A 159 -3.56 12.92 -7.70
C LEU A 159 -2.68 11.66 -7.62
N ALA A 160 -2.41 11.17 -6.39
CA ALA A 160 -1.68 9.93 -6.19
C ALA A 160 -2.40 8.71 -6.82
N SER A 161 -3.75 8.70 -6.82
CA SER A 161 -4.52 7.59 -7.40
C SER A 161 -4.28 7.41 -8.90
N PHE A 162 -4.01 8.49 -9.64
CA PHE A 162 -3.68 8.44 -11.07
C PHE A 162 -2.26 7.94 -11.35
N GLY A 163 -1.34 8.12 -10.40
CA GLY A 163 0.04 7.64 -10.52
C GLY A 163 0.18 6.23 -9.95
N ILE A 164 0.29 6.14 -8.62
CA ILE A 164 0.53 4.87 -7.90
C ILE A 164 -0.61 3.87 -8.12
N GLY A 165 -1.84 4.36 -8.13
CA GLY A 165 -3.03 3.52 -8.24
C GLY A 165 -3.36 3.03 -9.64
N SER A 166 -2.80 3.64 -10.70
CA SER A 166 -3.13 3.24 -12.08
C SER A 166 -1.92 3.12 -12.98
N GLY A 167 -1.28 4.23 -13.37
CA GLY A 167 -0.21 4.25 -14.35
C GLY A 167 0.96 3.35 -14.00
N VAL A 168 1.42 3.42 -12.75
CA VAL A 168 2.52 2.60 -12.22
C VAL A 168 2.19 1.11 -12.27
N GLN A 169 0.99 0.74 -11.86
CA GLN A 169 0.60 -0.67 -11.78
C GLN A 169 0.41 -1.31 -13.16
N VAL A 170 -0.28 -0.61 -14.06
CA VAL A 170 -0.47 -1.14 -15.42
C VAL A 170 0.85 -1.21 -16.19
N ASN A 171 1.76 -0.29 -15.95
CA ASN A 171 3.11 -0.33 -16.51
C ASN A 171 3.90 -1.54 -15.98
N ALA A 172 3.82 -1.84 -14.68
CA ALA A 172 4.46 -3.02 -14.10
C ALA A 172 3.92 -4.33 -14.70
N ILE A 173 2.60 -4.43 -14.92
CA ILE A 173 2.02 -5.59 -15.64
C ILE A 173 2.59 -5.67 -17.05
N SER A 174 2.63 -4.54 -17.75
CA SER A 174 3.16 -4.49 -19.12
C SER A 174 4.63 -4.91 -19.18
N ASN A 175 5.46 -4.41 -18.27
CA ASN A 175 6.89 -4.73 -18.23
C ASN A 175 7.15 -6.22 -17.99
N ILE A 176 6.46 -6.83 -17.01
CA ILE A 176 6.65 -8.26 -16.76
C ILE A 176 6.17 -9.13 -17.93
N MET A 177 5.11 -8.71 -18.62
CA MET A 177 4.62 -9.39 -19.80
C MET A 177 5.57 -9.23 -21.00
N ASN A 178 6.14 -8.04 -21.19
CA ASN A 178 7.15 -7.78 -22.23
C ASN A 178 8.45 -8.58 -21.97
N ASN A 179 8.85 -8.76 -20.72
CA ASN A 179 10.02 -9.58 -20.37
C ASN A 179 9.77 -11.10 -20.57
N THR A 180 8.50 -11.50 -20.66
CA THR A 180 8.13 -12.91 -20.81
C THR A 180 7.78 -13.28 -22.25
N PHE A 181 7.20 -12.37 -23.00
CA PHE A 181 6.73 -12.57 -24.36
C PHE A 181 7.27 -11.47 -25.28
N ASP A 182 7.57 -11.79 -26.53
CA ASP A 182 7.92 -10.82 -27.57
C ASP A 182 6.96 -10.97 -28.75
N LEU A 183 6.12 -9.94 -28.95
CA LEU A 183 5.20 -9.84 -30.11
C LEU A 183 5.58 -8.69 -31.04
N GLY A 184 6.79 -8.14 -30.88
CA GLY A 184 7.27 -7.02 -31.67
C GLY A 184 6.68 -5.66 -31.27
N THR A 185 6.98 -4.66 -32.10
CA THR A 185 6.57 -3.25 -31.88
C THR A 185 5.75 -2.73 -33.03
N VAL A 186 4.87 -1.76 -32.76
CA VAL A 186 4.07 -1.03 -33.74
C VAL A 186 4.30 0.46 -33.53
N ASN A 187 4.46 1.20 -34.61
CA ASN A 187 4.60 2.65 -34.54
C ASN A 187 3.24 3.30 -34.26
N LEU A 188 3.13 3.89 -33.05
CA LEU A 188 1.96 4.66 -32.62
C LEU A 188 2.36 6.12 -32.42
N PHE A 189 1.78 6.99 -33.26
CA PHE A 189 2.02 8.46 -33.17
C PHE A 189 3.51 8.85 -33.22
N GLY A 190 4.33 8.11 -33.98
CA GLY A 190 5.77 8.37 -34.11
C GLY A 190 6.64 7.78 -32.99
N GLN A 191 6.08 6.95 -32.12
CA GLN A 191 6.81 6.19 -31.09
C GLN A 191 6.59 4.69 -31.30
N ASP A 192 7.63 3.90 -31.11
CA ASP A 192 7.55 2.44 -31.14
C ASP A 192 6.98 1.92 -29.82
N ALA A 193 5.77 1.39 -29.89
CA ALA A 193 5.07 0.78 -28.74
C ALA A 193 5.05 -0.74 -28.89
N SER A 194 5.33 -1.47 -27.82
CA SER A 194 5.19 -2.93 -27.80
C SER A 194 3.72 -3.32 -27.99
N VAL A 195 3.47 -4.31 -28.85
CA VAL A 195 2.15 -4.90 -29.05
C VAL A 195 1.59 -5.45 -27.74
N ILE A 196 2.42 -6.04 -26.89
CA ILE A 196 2.03 -6.53 -25.57
C ILE A 196 1.54 -5.40 -24.68
N SER A 197 2.24 -4.25 -24.68
CA SER A 197 1.84 -3.07 -23.90
C SER A 197 0.45 -2.58 -24.29
N ILE A 198 0.12 -2.58 -25.57
CA ILE A 198 -1.19 -2.20 -26.07
C ILE A 198 -2.26 -3.20 -25.60
N ILE A 199 -2.00 -4.50 -25.75
CA ILE A 199 -2.92 -5.56 -25.32
C ILE A 199 -3.19 -5.46 -23.82
N VAL A 200 -2.14 -5.32 -22.99
CA VAL A 200 -2.26 -5.15 -21.54
C VAL A 200 -3.09 -3.93 -21.19
N GLY A 201 -2.82 -2.78 -21.82
CA GLY A 201 -3.58 -1.55 -21.59
C GLY A 201 -5.07 -1.72 -21.88
N VAL A 202 -5.41 -2.29 -23.03
CA VAL A 202 -6.80 -2.54 -23.43
C VAL A 202 -7.49 -3.52 -22.47
N LEU A 203 -6.87 -4.65 -22.17
CA LEU A 203 -7.47 -5.67 -21.31
C LEU A 203 -7.67 -5.17 -19.88
N VAL A 204 -6.62 -4.57 -19.28
CA VAL A 204 -6.70 -4.05 -17.91
C VAL A 204 -7.72 -2.92 -17.82
N ALA A 205 -7.74 -1.99 -18.78
CA ALA A 205 -8.72 -0.90 -18.81
C ALA A 205 -10.16 -1.42 -18.93
N ALA A 206 -10.41 -2.39 -19.84
CA ALA A 206 -11.75 -2.96 -20.06
C ALA A 206 -12.25 -3.71 -18.79
N ILE A 207 -11.45 -4.59 -18.21
CA ILE A 207 -11.82 -5.34 -17.01
C ILE A 207 -12.03 -4.38 -15.83
N THR A 208 -11.14 -3.40 -15.66
CA THR A 208 -11.26 -2.40 -14.59
C THR A 208 -12.53 -1.57 -14.76
N ALA A 209 -12.86 -1.12 -15.98
CA ALA A 209 -14.09 -0.38 -16.23
C ALA A 209 -15.32 -1.15 -15.73
N VAL A 210 -15.46 -2.43 -16.08
CA VAL A 210 -16.58 -3.26 -15.64
C VAL A 210 -16.69 -3.30 -14.12
N VAL A 211 -15.56 -3.41 -13.41
CA VAL A 211 -15.56 -3.53 -11.94
C VAL A 211 -15.85 -2.19 -11.26
N ILE A 212 -15.19 -1.09 -11.67
CA ILE A 212 -15.29 0.19 -10.95
C ILE A 212 -16.63 0.91 -11.18
N PHE A 213 -17.29 0.70 -12.32
CA PHE A 213 -18.63 1.24 -12.53
C PHE A 213 -19.68 0.56 -11.64
N GLY A 214 -19.45 -0.66 -11.16
CA GLY A 214 -20.26 -1.33 -10.15
C GLY A 214 -20.09 -0.80 -8.70
N GLY A 215 -19.16 0.15 -8.49
CA GLY A 215 -18.90 0.80 -7.19
C GLY A 215 -18.28 -0.12 -6.14
N ILE A 216 -18.32 0.31 -4.85
CA ILE A 216 -17.61 -0.37 -3.75
C ILE A 216 -18.02 -1.85 -3.60
N LYS A 217 -19.29 -2.20 -3.82
CA LYS A 217 -19.76 -3.58 -3.70
C LYS A 217 -19.16 -4.51 -4.76
N SER A 218 -18.95 -4.01 -5.98
CA SER A 218 -18.29 -4.75 -7.05
C SER A 218 -16.79 -4.87 -6.76
N ILE A 219 -16.13 -3.75 -6.45
CA ILE A 219 -14.71 -3.71 -6.12
C ILE A 219 -14.39 -4.65 -4.95
N SER A 220 -15.12 -4.54 -3.85
CA SER A 220 -14.87 -5.34 -2.65
C SER A 220 -15.10 -6.84 -2.86
N ARG A 221 -16.05 -7.22 -3.70
CA ARG A 221 -16.30 -8.61 -4.06
C ARG A 221 -15.14 -9.22 -4.87
N VAL A 222 -14.58 -8.46 -5.80
CA VAL A 222 -13.40 -8.89 -6.55
C VAL A 222 -12.18 -8.97 -5.63
N CYS A 223 -11.95 -7.96 -4.79
CA CYS A 223 -10.85 -7.95 -3.84
C CYS A 223 -10.93 -9.08 -2.80
N GLU A 224 -12.14 -9.39 -2.30
CA GLU A 224 -12.39 -10.48 -1.36
C GLU A 224 -11.93 -11.85 -1.88
N LEU A 225 -12.03 -12.08 -3.18
CA LEU A 225 -11.58 -13.32 -3.82
C LEU A 225 -10.10 -13.24 -4.24
N LEU A 226 -9.71 -12.13 -4.86
CA LEU A 226 -8.41 -11.97 -5.48
C LEU A 226 -7.29 -11.90 -4.44
N VAL A 227 -7.49 -11.15 -3.34
CA VAL A 227 -6.43 -10.90 -2.35
C VAL A 227 -5.99 -12.16 -1.61
N PRO A 228 -6.86 -13.00 -1.05
CA PRO A 228 -6.44 -14.26 -0.45
C PRO A 228 -5.77 -15.19 -1.46
N PHE A 229 -6.32 -15.28 -2.68
CA PHE A 229 -5.74 -16.09 -3.74
C PHE A 229 -4.31 -15.65 -4.06
N MET A 230 -4.10 -14.37 -4.37
CA MET A 230 -2.78 -13.87 -4.76
C MET A 230 -1.76 -13.98 -3.62
N ALA A 231 -2.18 -13.70 -2.38
CA ALA A 231 -1.29 -13.77 -1.22
C ALA A 231 -0.84 -15.22 -0.95
N VAL A 232 -1.77 -16.17 -0.94
CA VAL A 232 -1.44 -17.59 -0.74
C VAL A 232 -0.59 -18.12 -1.89
N PHE A 233 -0.96 -17.80 -3.13
CA PHE A 233 -0.22 -18.23 -4.32
C PHE A 233 1.23 -17.74 -4.31
N TYR A 234 1.45 -16.45 -3.99
CA TYR A 234 2.77 -15.86 -3.90
C TYR A 234 3.60 -16.43 -2.74
N VAL A 235 2.98 -16.53 -1.55
CA VAL A 235 3.66 -17.10 -0.36
C VAL A 235 4.05 -18.55 -0.59
N LEU A 236 3.23 -19.36 -1.26
CA LEU A 236 3.62 -20.73 -1.63
C LEU A 236 4.83 -20.74 -2.55
N GLY A 237 4.89 -19.87 -3.56
CA GLY A 237 6.09 -19.71 -4.40
C GLY A 237 7.33 -19.34 -3.59
N CYS A 238 7.21 -18.39 -2.67
CA CYS A 238 8.30 -18.05 -1.75
C CYS A 238 8.74 -19.23 -0.89
N LEU A 239 7.80 -19.98 -0.33
CA LEU A 239 8.11 -21.16 0.50
C LEU A 239 8.84 -22.25 -0.28
N ILE A 240 8.50 -22.46 -1.55
CA ILE A 240 9.23 -23.41 -2.42
C ILE A 240 10.71 -22.97 -2.56
N ILE A 241 10.96 -21.69 -2.88
CA ILE A 241 12.34 -21.17 -3.01
C ILE A 241 13.09 -21.27 -1.68
N LEU A 242 12.47 -20.90 -0.56
CA LEU A 242 13.09 -20.99 0.75
C LEU A 242 13.37 -22.46 1.14
N GLY A 243 12.51 -23.41 0.73
CA GLY A 243 12.75 -24.83 0.88
C GLY A 243 13.96 -25.30 0.06
N MET A 244 14.10 -24.83 -1.19
CA MET A 244 15.27 -25.12 -2.04
C MET A 244 16.56 -24.47 -1.50
N ASN A 245 16.47 -23.38 -0.78
CA ASN A 245 17.57 -22.63 -0.20
C ASN A 245 17.71 -22.87 1.33
N PHE A 246 17.13 -23.95 1.85
CA PHE A 246 17.06 -24.20 3.30
C PHE A 246 18.45 -24.25 3.95
N ASP A 247 19.46 -24.79 3.24
CA ASP A 247 20.84 -24.88 3.67
C ASP A 247 21.53 -23.54 3.95
N VAL A 248 21.05 -22.44 3.32
CA VAL A 248 21.61 -21.09 3.49
C VAL A 248 20.73 -20.18 4.32
N LEU A 249 19.57 -20.62 4.84
CA LEU A 249 18.67 -19.76 5.61
C LEU A 249 19.30 -19.15 6.86
N GLY A 250 20.11 -19.92 7.60
CA GLY A 250 20.84 -19.40 8.75
C GLY A 250 21.76 -18.24 8.37
N LYS A 251 22.48 -18.40 7.29
CA LYS A 251 23.36 -17.37 6.70
C LYS A 251 22.58 -16.15 6.18
N THR A 252 21.37 -16.39 5.66
CA THR A 252 20.45 -15.34 5.22
C THR A 252 20.05 -14.42 6.36
N PHE A 253 19.61 -14.97 7.48
CA PHE A 253 19.30 -14.18 8.67
C PHE A 253 20.52 -13.44 9.21
N GLU A 254 21.65 -14.15 9.31
CA GLU A 254 22.92 -13.55 9.75
C GLU A 254 23.30 -12.34 8.89
N MET A 255 23.27 -12.48 7.57
CA MET A 255 23.58 -11.40 6.62
C MET A 255 22.63 -10.22 6.76
N ILE A 256 21.30 -10.47 6.86
CA ILE A 256 20.31 -9.41 7.04
C ILE A 256 20.58 -8.62 8.32
N PHE A 257 20.82 -9.31 9.45
CA PHE A 257 21.06 -8.63 10.72
C PHE A 257 22.42 -7.94 10.78
N GLN A 258 23.49 -8.56 10.29
CA GLN A 258 24.81 -7.94 10.25
C GLN A 258 24.81 -6.69 9.39
N ASP A 259 24.23 -6.74 8.19
CA ASP A 259 24.20 -5.59 7.28
C ASP A 259 23.27 -4.48 7.80
N ALA A 260 22.17 -4.84 8.47
CA ALA A 260 21.24 -3.87 9.06
C ALA A 260 21.87 -2.96 10.12
N PHE A 261 22.93 -3.40 10.78
CA PHE A 261 23.61 -2.67 11.87
C PHE A 261 25.09 -2.41 11.63
N SER A 262 25.63 -2.80 10.48
CA SER A 262 27.02 -2.60 10.12
C SER A 262 27.31 -1.14 9.76
N LEU A 263 28.36 -0.60 10.31
CA LEU A 263 28.93 0.71 9.91
C LEU A 263 29.86 0.58 8.69
N LYS A 264 30.21 -0.64 8.29
CA LYS A 264 31.08 -0.97 7.15
C LYS A 264 30.29 -1.85 6.19
N SER A 265 30.43 -1.62 4.87
CA SER A 265 29.83 -2.49 3.87
C SER A 265 30.38 -3.92 4.03
N VAL A 266 29.47 -4.90 4.12
CA VAL A 266 29.84 -6.32 4.08
C VAL A 266 30.27 -6.66 2.66
N ALA A 267 31.46 -7.17 2.49
CA ALA A 267 32.01 -7.55 1.19
C ALA A 267 31.18 -8.68 0.58
N GLY A 268 30.66 -8.47 -0.62
CA GLY A 268 29.87 -9.48 -1.35
C GLY A 268 28.97 -8.90 -2.42
N GLY A 269 29.50 -8.18 -3.41
CA GLY A 269 28.74 -7.72 -4.58
C GLY A 269 27.89 -6.47 -4.35
N PHE A 270 27.69 -6.04 -3.10
CA PHE A 270 26.97 -4.81 -2.76
C PHE A 270 27.98 -3.67 -2.61
N LEU A 271 27.86 -2.65 -3.46
CA LEU A 271 28.68 -1.45 -3.39
C LEU A 271 28.26 -0.63 -2.16
N GLY A 272 28.96 -0.82 -1.03
CA GLY A 272 28.99 0.15 0.08
C GLY A 272 27.67 0.38 0.81
N SER A 273 26.82 -0.63 1.04
CA SER A 273 25.66 -0.44 1.89
C SER A 273 26.10 -0.15 3.32
N SER A 274 25.88 1.09 3.76
CA SER A 274 26.05 1.48 5.16
C SER A 274 24.72 1.29 5.88
N LEU A 275 24.76 1.14 7.22
CA LEU A 275 23.56 1.21 8.09
C LEU A 275 22.57 2.29 7.62
N MET A 276 23.09 3.44 7.19
CA MET A 276 22.31 4.57 6.75
C MET A 276 21.54 4.30 5.45
N LEU A 277 22.14 3.62 4.47
CA LEU A 277 21.49 3.25 3.21
C LEU A 277 20.47 2.12 3.43
N ALA A 278 20.85 1.10 4.20
CA ALA A 278 19.94 0.01 4.56
C ALA A 278 18.69 0.55 5.28
N ALA A 279 18.87 1.44 6.26
CA ALA A 279 17.75 2.06 6.97
C ALA A 279 16.93 2.97 6.02
N ARG A 280 17.59 3.84 5.24
CA ARG A 280 16.88 4.76 4.32
C ARG A 280 15.98 4.00 3.34
N TYR A 281 16.55 3.06 2.60
CA TYR A 281 15.82 2.36 1.54
C TYR A 281 14.86 1.31 2.11
N GLY A 282 15.25 0.60 3.17
CA GLY A 282 14.38 -0.36 3.84
C GLY A 282 13.14 0.31 4.43
N ILE A 283 13.31 1.41 5.18
CA ILE A 283 12.20 2.15 5.79
C ILE A 283 11.33 2.77 4.70
N ALA A 284 11.91 3.46 3.71
CA ALA A 284 11.14 4.11 2.65
C ALA A 284 10.27 3.09 1.89
N ARG A 285 10.81 1.93 1.52
CA ARG A 285 10.06 0.90 0.79
C ARG A 285 9.05 0.17 1.66
N GLY A 286 9.35 -0.06 2.95
CA GLY A 286 8.38 -0.61 3.89
C GLY A 286 7.18 0.32 4.09
N LEU A 287 7.41 1.61 4.28
CA LEU A 287 6.37 2.63 4.41
C LEU A 287 5.52 2.75 3.14
N PHE A 288 6.17 2.72 1.98
CA PHE A 288 5.49 2.74 0.68
C PHE A 288 4.60 1.51 0.50
N SER A 289 5.05 0.32 0.91
CA SER A 289 4.29 -0.92 0.76
C SER A 289 3.06 -0.94 1.65
N ASN A 290 3.22 -0.72 2.97
CA ASN A 290 2.11 -0.90 3.92
C ASN A 290 1.17 0.31 4.03
N GLU A 291 1.54 1.46 3.46
CA GLU A 291 0.76 2.70 3.49
C GLU A 291 0.33 3.16 4.91
N SER A 292 1.02 2.72 5.97
CA SER A 292 0.67 3.13 7.34
C SER A 292 1.06 4.58 7.58
N GLY A 293 0.06 5.40 7.92
CA GLY A 293 0.24 6.84 8.07
C GLY A 293 -0.07 7.64 6.80
N MET A 294 -0.38 7.00 5.69
CA MET A 294 -0.77 7.68 4.46
C MET A 294 -2.25 8.08 4.43
N GLY A 295 -3.09 7.47 5.27
CA GLY A 295 -4.52 7.83 5.38
C GLY A 295 -5.41 7.24 4.28
N SER A 296 -4.90 6.36 3.43
CA SER A 296 -5.65 5.68 2.37
C SER A 296 -6.61 4.64 2.92
N ALA A 297 -6.13 3.69 3.72
CA ALA A 297 -6.92 2.61 4.30
C ALA A 297 -8.14 3.06 5.14
N PRO A 298 -8.11 4.16 5.92
CA PRO A 298 -9.28 4.70 6.59
C PRO A 298 -10.49 4.98 5.68
N ILE A 299 -10.25 5.25 4.39
CA ILE A 299 -11.31 5.55 3.42
C ILE A 299 -12.21 4.33 3.25
N VAL A 300 -11.64 3.15 3.01
CA VAL A 300 -12.43 1.93 2.85
C VAL A 300 -12.85 1.34 4.20
N ALA A 301 -12.05 1.49 5.25
CA ALA A 301 -12.43 1.06 6.60
C ALA A 301 -13.72 1.73 7.08
N SER A 302 -13.97 2.98 6.64
CA SER A 302 -15.18 3.71 6.99
C SER A 302 -16.45 3.17 6.35
N ALA A 303 -16.35 2.42 5.24
CA ALA A 303 -17.46 1.76 4.58
C ALA A 303 -17.83 0.40 5.24
N ALA A 304 -17.01 -0.09 6.17
CA ALA A 304 -17.22 -1.39 6.80
C ALA A 304 -18.42 -1.39 7.77
N GLN A 305 -19.16 -2.49 7.78
CA GLN A 305 -20.10 -2.84 8.83
C GLN A 305 -19.34 -3.09 10.12
N THR A 306 -19.58 -2.30 11.17
CA THR A 306 -18.88 -2.48 12.44
C THR A 306 -19.66 -1.90 13.59
N ARG A 307 -19.65 -2.58 14.73
CA ARG A 307 -20.30 -2.16 15.98
C ARG A 307 -19.66 -0.92 16.59
N ASN A 308 -18.34 -0.81 16.48
CA ASN A 308 -17.59 0.34 17.00
C ASN A 308 -16.30 0.57 16.22
N PRO A 309 -15.72 1.79 16.30
CA PRO A 309 -14.51 2.16 15.56
C PRO A 309 -13.29 1.31 15.90
N VAL A 310 -13.14 0.87 17.14
CA VAL A 310 -11.98 0.09 17.61
C VAL A 310 -11.97 -1.30 16.99
N ARG A 311 -13.13 -1.93 16.85
CA ARG A 311 -13.26 -3.25 16.22
C ARG A 311 -12.78 -3.23 14.77
N GLN A 312 -13.25 -2.25 13.98
CA GLN A 312 -12.80 -2.10 12.60
C GLN A 312 -11.33 -1.69 12.50
N ALA A 313 -10.85 -0.83 13.41
CA ALA A 313 -9.45 -0.43 13.45
C ALA A 313 -8.50 -1.63 13.70
N MET A 314 -8.88 -2.55 14.59
CA MET A 314 -8.15 -3.80 14.79
C MET A 314 -8.09 -4.62 13.50
N ILE A 315 -9.22 -4.80 12.83
CA ILE A 315 -9.29 -5.54 11.56
C ILE A 315 -8.39 -4.89 10.52
N SER A 316 -8.54 -3.58 10.30
CA SER A 316 -7.74 -2.83 9.32
C SER A 316 -6.24 -2.87 9.61
N SER A 317 -5.83 -2.89 10.88
CA SER A 317 -4.42 -2.96 11.28
C SER A 317 -3.74 -4.27 10.89
N THR A 318 -4.50 -5.35 10.71
CA THR A 318 -3.96 -6.62 10.20
C THR A 318 -3.47 -6.52 8.76
N GLY A 319 -3.91 -5.50 8.02
CA GLY A 319 -3.41 -5.21 6.68
C GLY A 319 -1.90 -5.03 6.66
N THR A 320 -1.36 -4.20 7.56
CA THR A 320 0.09 -3.98 7.67
C THR A 320 0.85 -5.25 8.10
N PHE A 321 0.23 -6.09 8.94
CA PHE A 321 0.81 -7.37 9.32
C PHE A 321 0.95 -8.30 8.10
N TRP A 322 -0.11 -8.50 7.32
CA TRP A 322 -0.06 -9.37 6.15
C TRP A 322 0.85 -8.82 5.04
N ASP A 323 0.76 -7.52 4.77
CA ASP A 323 1.52 -6.85 3.73
C ASP A 323 3.03 -6.90 4.01
N THR A 324 3.47 -6.31 5.11
CA THR A 324 4.91 -6.07 5.34
C THR A 324 5.53 -7.12 6.26
N VAL A 325 4.85 -7.47 7.37
CA VAL A 325 5.43 -8.43 8.32
C VAL A 325 5.47 -9.85 7.74
N VAL A 326 4.53 -10.19 6.83
CA VAL A 326 4.51 -11.50 6.15
C VAL A 326 5.07 -11.39 4.74
N VAL A 327 4.39 -10.69 3.81
CA VAL A 327 4.72 -10.76 2.38
C VAL A 327 6.08 -10.12 2.06
N CYS A 328 6.36 -8.88 2.54
CA CYS A 328 7.67 -8.27 2.27
C CYS A 328 8.83 -9.04 2.92
N LEU A 329 8.63 -9.58 4.13
CA LEU A 329 9.65 -10.42 4.78
C LEU A 329 9.93 -11.68 3.95
N MET A 330 8.88 -12.36 3.47
CA MET A 330 9.04 -13.54 2.62
C MET A 330 9.81 -13.23 1.34
N THR A 331 9.47 -12.12 0.66
CA THR A 331 10.21 -11.63 -0.51
C THR A 331 11.67 -11.37 -0.15
N GLY A 332 11.93 -10.64 0.94
CA GLY A 332 13.29 -10.32 1.36
C GLY A 332 14.14 -11.56 1.65
N LEU A 333 13.58 -12.55 2.35
CA LEU A 333 14.25 -13.83 2.61
C LEU A 333 14.53 -14.60 1.33
N VAL A 334 13.59 -14.66 0.39
CA VAL A 334 13.76 -15.28 -0.92
C VAL A 334 14.91 -14.62 -1.66
N LEU A 335 14.93 -13.30 -1.77
CA LEU A 335 15.93 -12.58 -2.54
C LEU A 335 17.35 -12.74 -1.94
N VAL A 336 17.48 -12.53 -0.62
CA VAL A 336 18.79 -12.66 0.05
C VAL A 336 19.30 -14.09 0.03
N SER A 337 18.45 -15.11 0.26
CA SER A 337 18.86 -16.52 0.14
C SER A 337 19.28 -16.88 -1.28
N SER A 338 18.61 -16.32 -2.28
CA SER A 338 18.93 -16.54 -3.70
C SER A 338 20.28 -15.94 -4.08
N ILE A 339 20.61 -14.76 -3.58
CA ILE A 339 21.92 -14.10 -3.77
C ILE A 339 23.04 -14.94 -3.13
N ILE A 340 22.81 -15.45 -1.92
CA ILE A 340 23.81 -16.30 -1.23
C ILE A 340 24.04 -17.61 -1.99
N LYS A 341 22.97 -18.21 -2.53
CA LYS A 341 23.03 -19.46 -3.27
C LYS A 341 23.68 -19.28 -4.65
N ASN A 342 23.41 -18.16 -5.31
CA ASN A 342 23.95 -17.83 -6.63
C ASN A 342 24.48 -16.39 -6.65
N PRO A 343 25.77 -16.18 -6.30
CA PRO A 343 26.40 -14.86 -6.29
C PRO A 343 26.53 -14.19 -7.67
N ALA A 344 26.24 -14.91 -8.75
CA ALA A 344 26.25 -14.35 -10.11
C ALA A 344 24.97 -13.58 -10.46
N ILE A 345 23.96 -13.58 -9.59
CA ILE A 345 22.75 -12.78 -9.78
C ILE A 345 23.13 -11.30 -9.69
N ASP A 346 22.78 -10.53 -10.74
CA ASP A 346 22.93 -9.08 -10.72
C ASP A 346 21.98 -8.47 -9.71
N VAL A 347 22.55 -7.73 -8.77
CA VAL A 347 21.81 -7.07 -7.68
C VAL A 347 21.56 -5.57 -7.95
N SER A 348 21.98 -5.06 -9.10
CA SER A 348 21.87 -3.63 -9.44
C SER A 348 20.43 -3.19 -9.74
N ASP A 349 19.58 -4.11 -10.22
CA ASP A 349 18.15 -3.88 -10.50
C ASP A 349 17.27 -4.79 -9.66
N GLY A 350 16.39 -4.19 -8.85
CA GLY A 350 15.51 -4.92 -7.93
C GLY A 350 14.43 -5.75 -8.63
N GLY A 351 13.99 -5.35 -9.81
CA GLY A 351 13.03 -6.09 -10.63
C GLY A 351 13.67 -7.34 -11.24
N ASP A 352 14.86 -7.20 -11.82
CA ASP A 352 15.64 -8.30 -12.39
C ASP A 352 16.08 -9.28 -11.31
N LEU A 353 16.51 -8.78 -10.14
CA LEU A 353 16.83 -9.62 -8.98
C LEU A 353 15.65 -10.52 -8.60
N THR A 354 14.44 -9.97 -8.54
CA THR A 354 13.25 -10.75 -8.20
C THR A 354 12.92 -11.78 -9.29
N TYR A 355 13.03 -11.39 -10.55
CA TYR A 355 12.82 -12.29 -11.68
C TYR A 355 13.77 -13.48 -11.64
N LYS A 356 15.07 -13.25 -11.47
CA LYS A 356 16.09 -14.30 -11.38
C LYS A 356 15.94 -15.19 -10.15
N ALA A 357 15.50 -14.64 -9.02
CA ALA A 357 15.22 -15.42 -7.82
C ALA A 357 14.10 -16.46 -8.06
N PHE A 358 13.02 -16.06 -8.74
CA PHE A 358 11.93 -17.00 -9.06
C PHE A 358 12.28 -17.98 -10.17
N GLN A 359 13.17 -17.63 -11.10
CA GLN A 359 13.65 -18.56 -12.13
C GLN A 359 14.38 -19.80 -11.56
N GLN A 360 14.78 -19.80 -10.29
CA GLN A 360 15.34 -20.97 -9.63
C GLN A 360 14.33 -22.13 -9.53
N ILE A 361 13.03 -21.85 -9.57
CA ILE A 361 12.02 -22.92 -9.66
C ILE A 361 11.86 -23.29 -11.14
N PRO A 362 12.27 -24.51 -11.53
CA PRO A 362 12.17 -24.91 -12.93
C PRO A 362 10.72 -24.87 -13.42
N VAL A 363 10.50 -24.40 -14.64
CA VAL A 363 9.22 -24.37 -15.37
C VAL A 363 8.17 -23.45 -14.77
N ILE A 364 7.89 -23.51 -13.46
CA ILE A 364 6.76 -22.78 -12.83
C ILE A 364 7.15 -21.47 -12.14
N GLY A 365 8.43 -21.21 -11.93
CA GLY A 365 8.89 -20.01 -11.21
C GLY A 365 8.51 -18.71 -11.91
N THR A 366 8.81 -18.59 -13.21
CA THR A 366 8.40 -17.43 -14.01
C THR A 366 6.89 -17.26 -14.07
N PRO A 367 6.05 -18.29 -14.35
CA PRO A 367 4.60 -18.20 -14.23
C PRO A 367 4.12 -17.71 -12.86
N ILE A 368 4.69 -18.20 -11.75
CA ILE A 368 4.31 -17.74 -10.41
C ILE A 368 4.55 -16.24 -10.25
N LEU A 369 5.71 -15.75 -10.68
CA LEU A 369 6.03 -14.33 -10.57
C LEU A 369 5.15 -13.47 -11.48
N VAL A 370 4.93 -13.86 -12.73
CA VAL A 370 4.11 -13.13 -13.71
C VAL A 370 2.67 -13.01 -13.21
N ILE A 371 2.07 -14.12 -12.80
CA ILE A 371 0.71 -14.15 -12.25
C ILE A 371 0.65 -13.34 -10.94
N GLY A 372 1.67 -13.48 -10.08
CA GLY A 372 1.77 -12.73 -8.83
C GLY A 372 1.80 -11.22 -9.07
N ILE A 373 2.71 -10.73 -9.91
CA ILE A 373 2.82 -9.29 -10.22
C ILE A 373 1.53 -8.79 -10.89
N ALA A 374 0.97 -9.54 -11.85
CA ALA A 374 -0.26 -9.13 -12.52
C ALA A 374 -1.44 -9.05 -11.55
N ALA A 375 -1.60 -10.04 -10.66
CA ALA A 375 -2.67 -10.04 -9.67
C ALA A 375 -2.50 -8.94 -8.61
N PHE A 376 -1.27 -8.73 -8.11
CA PHE A 376 -0.95 -7.70 -7.13
C PHE A 376 -1.15 -6.29 -7.71
N ALA A 377 -0.63 -6.03 -8.91
CA ALA A 377 -0.81 -4.76 -9.57
C ALA A 377 -2.29 -4.48 -9.90
N TYR A 378 -3.02 -5.49 -10.41
CA TYR A 378 -4.43 -5.34 -10.70
C TYR A 378 -5.28 -5.09 -9.45
N SER A 379 -5.00 -5.77 -8.36
CA SER A 379 -5.69 -5.50 -7.09
C SER A 379 -5.44 -4.07 -6.60
N THR A 380 -4.21 -3.56 -6.74
CA THR A 380 -3.87 -2.18 -6.38
C THR A 380 -4.63 -1.16 -7.22
N ILE A 381 -4.80 -1.41 -8.53
CA ILE A 381 -5.65 -0.59 -9.40
C ILE A 381 -7.07 -0.49 -8.85
N LEU A 382 -7.67 -1.60 -8.43
CA LEU A 382 -9.02 -1.61 -7.89
C LEU A 382 -9.15 -0.86 -6.58
N GLY A 383 -8.23 -1.09 -5.63
CA GLY A 383 -8.25 -0.43 -4.33
C GLY A 383 -8.08 1.09 -4.44
N TRP A 384 -7.09 1.54 -5.21
CA TRP A 384 -6.83 2.97 -5.42
C TRP A 384 -7.91 3.68 -6.23
N SER A 385 -8.59 2.98 -7.16
CA SER A 385 -9.74 3.55 -7.87
C SER A 385 -10.85 3.99 -6.90
N TYR A 386 -11.08 3.21 -5.86
CA TYR A 386 -12.04 3.56 -4.80
C TYR A 386 -11.55 4.74 -3.95
N TYR A 387 -10.28 4.78 -3.58
CA TYR A 387 -9.74 5.87 -2.78
C TYR A 387 -9.85 7.22 -3.51
N GLY A 388 -9.44 7.27 -4.78
CA GLY A 388 -9.57 8.46 -5.59
C GLY A 388 -11.02 8.87 -5.82
N GLU A 389 -11.94 7.91 -6.06
CA GLU A 389 -13.38 8.18 -6.19
C GLU A 389 -13.95 8.85 -4.94
N ARG A 390 -13.57 8.38 -3.74
CA ARG A 390 -14.02 8.99 -2.47
C ARG A 390 -13.43 10.37 -2.25
N CYS A 391 -12.19 10.61 -2.67
CA CYS A 391 -11.56 11.93 -2.63
C CYS A 391 -12.25 12.92 -3.58
N VAL A 392 -12.59 12.49 -4.79
CA VAL A 392 -13.37 13.29 -5.75
C VAL A 392 -14.76 13.62 -5.20
N GLU A 393 -15.45 12.63 -4.63
CA GLU A 393 -16.76 12.86 -4.01
C GLU A 393 -16.68 13.86 -2.86
N TYR A 394 -15.59 13.85 -2.07
CA TYR A 394 -15.37 14.82 -1.01
C TYR A 394 -15.15 16.24 -1.57
N LEU A 395 -14.35 16.39 -2.64
CA LEU A 395 -13.97 17.68 -3.24
C LEU A 395 -15.08 18.30 -4.11
N PHE A 396 -15.67 17.49 -4.98
CA PHE A 396 -16.54 17.95 -6.08
C PHE A 396 -17.97 17.38 -6.02
N GLY A 397 -18.25 16.55 -5.00
CA GLY A 397 -19.53 15.85 -4.90
C GLY A 397 -19.69 14.73 -5.93
N ARG A 398 -20.90 14.19 -6.04
CA ARG A 398 -21.21 13.03 -6.91
C ARG A 398 -20.95 13.25 -8.39
N GLY A 399 -21.14 14.49 -8.86
CA GLY A 399 -20.94 14.81 -10.28
C GLY A 399 -19.51 14.58 -10.78
N GLY A 400 -18.51 14.62 -9.88
CA GLY A 400 -17.11 14.36 -10.21
C GLY A 400 -16.75 12.87 -10.37
N MET A 401 -17.58 11.94 -9.89
CA MET A 401 -17.23 10.51 -9.84
C MET A 401 -17.13 9.87 -11.22
N ILE A 402 -18.06 10.17 -12.14
CA ILE A 402 -18.04 9.61 -13.50
C ILE A 402 -16.85 10.14 -14.32
N PRO A 403 -16.61 11.46 -14.39
CA PRO A 403 -15.39 11.99 -15.04
C PRO A 403 -14.12 11.38 -14.48
N TYR A 404 -14.01 11.22 -13.15
CA TYR A 404 -12.86 10.56 -12.53
C TYR A 404 -12.66 9.12 -13.05
N LYS A 405 -13.71 8.30 -13.05
CA LYS A 405 -13.63 6.91 -13.54
C LYS A 405 -13.20 6.84 -15.01
N LEU A 406 -13.70 7.73 -15.83
CA LEU A 406 -13.32 7.79 -17.25
C LEU A 406 -11.85 8.15 -17.41
N ILE A 407 -11.35 9.17 -16.69
CA ILE A 407 -9.93 9.55 -16.71
C ILE A 407 -9.07 8.40 -16.17
N PHE A 408 -9.49 7.74 -15.08
CA PHE A 408 -8.77 6.62 -14.49
C PHE A 408 -8.60 5.45 -15.48
N VAL A 409 -9.69 5.07 -16.17
CA VAL A 409 -9.66 4.02 -17.21
C VAL A 409 -8.81 4.45 -18.40
N PHE A 410 -8.88 5.73 -18.81
CA PHE A 410 -8.04 6.25 -19.89
C PHE A 410 -6.54 6.18 -19.56
N ILE A 411 -6.15 6.49 -18.31
CA ILE A 411 -4.76 6.35 -17.87
C ILE A 411 -4.31 4.89 -17.92
N LEU A 412 -5.16 3.92 -17.55
CA LEU A 412 -4.85 2.51 -17.68
C LEU A 412 -4.61 2.08 -19.13
N LEU A 413 -5.37 2.65 -20.06
CA LEU A 413 -5.25 2.35 -21.48
C LEU A 413 -3.91 2.84 -22.06
N ILE A 414 -3.49 4.05 -21.71
CA ILE A 414 -2.29 4.69 -22.27
C ILE A 414 -1.02 4.45 -21.48
N GLY A 415 -1.14 4.15 -20.19
CA GLY A 415 -0.03 4.02 -19.23
C GLY A 415 1.06 3.04 -19.67
N PRO A 416 0.75 1.86 -20.23
CA PRO A 416 1.76 0.92 -20.70
C PRO A 416 2.59 1.41 -21.91
N VAL A 417 2.10 2.39 -22.63
CA VAL A 417 2.71 2.87 -23.88
C VAL A 417 3.57 4.12 -23.67
N ILE A 418 3.26 4.90 -22.64
CA ILE A 418 3.94 6.17 -22.36
C ILE A 418 5.13 5.94 -21.42
N LYS A 419 6.27 6.58 -21.69
CA LYS A 419 7.39 6.64 -20.74
C LYS A 419 7.00 7.47 -19.54
N LEU A 420 6.97 6.83 -18.37
CA LEU A 420 6.30 7.35 -17.17
C LEU A 420 7.26 7.91 -16.10
N ASP A 421 8.56 8.13 -16.38
CA ASP A 421 9.54 8.53 -15.35
C ASP A 421 9.09 9.75 -14.53
N LEU A 422 8.55 10.77 -15.20
CA LEU A 422 8.01 11.95 -14.53
C LEU A 422 6.73 11.64 -13.74
N VAL A 423 5.87 10.76 -14.29
CA VAL A 423 4.62 10.34 -13.62
C VAL A 423 4.92 9.55 -12.36
N TRP A 424 5.97 8.71 -12.36
CA TRP A 424 6.44 8.02 -11.18
C TRP A 424 6.88 9.01 -10.09
N THR A 425 7.73 9.97 -10.45
CA THR A 425 8.20 11.00 -9.52
C THR A 425 7.04 11.82 -8.96
N MET A 426 6.08 12.23 -9.80
CA MET A 426 4.88 12.95 -9.35
C MET A 426 4.02 12.09 -8.42
N ALA A 427 3.82 10.83 -8.74
CA ALA A 427 3.05 9.90 -7.93
C ALA A 427 3.67 9.73 -6.54
N ASP A 428 4.99 9.57 -6.45
CA ASP A 428 5.73 9.48 -5.19
C ASP A 428 5.61 10.78 -4.38
N ILE A 429 5.72 11.94 -5.02
CA ILE A 429 5.54 13.25 -4.36
C ILE A 429 4.14 13.39 -3.77
N PHE A 430 3.08 13.10 -4.53
CA PHE A 430 1.72 13.21 -4.03
C PHE A 430 1.40 12.19 -2.93
N ASN A 431 1.99 11.01 -2.99
CA ASN A 431 1.90 9.99 -1.95
C ASN A 431 2.55 10.47 -0.64
N ALA A 432 3.72 11.10 -0.71
CA ALA A 432 4.35 11.72 0.44
C ALA A 432 3.50 12.88 1.00
N LEU A 433 3.03 13.76 0.12
CA LEU A 433 2.26 14.95 0.53
C LEU A 433 0.91 14.61 1.17
N MET A 434 0.21 13.54 0.72
CA MET A 434 -1.06 13.14 1.34
C MET A 434 -0.86 12.61 2.76
N SER A 435 0.30 12.04 3.07
CA SER A 435 0.57 11.49 4.40
C SER A 435 0.69 12.60 5.46
N ILE A 436 1.20 13.79 5.11
CA ILE A 436 1.41 14.89 6.06
C ILE A 436 0.12 15.30 6.78
N PRO A 437 -0.99 15.67 6.08
CA PRO A 437 -2.26 15.97 6.75
C PRO A 437 -2.79 14.81 7.59
N ASN A 438 -2.64 13.57 7.13
CA ASN A 438 -3.09 12.40 7.88
C ASN A 438 -2.28 12.18 9.16
N LEU A 439 -0.96 12.33 9.11
CA LEU A 439 -0.10 12.20 10.30
C LEU A 439 -0.43 13.29 11.32
N ILE A 440 -0.69 14.52 10.87
CA ILE A 440 -1.18 15.59 11.74
C ILE A 440 -2.51 15.17 12.39
N ALA A 441 -3.45 14.61 11.61
CA ALA A 441 -4.72 14.13 12.14
C ALA A 441 -4.53 13.07 13.23
N VAL A 442 -3.74 12.06 12.96
CA VAL A 442 -3.55 10.93 13.88
C VAL A 442 -2.84 11.36 15.18
N VAL A 443 -1.85 12.25 15.08
CA VAL A 443 -1.13 12.78 16.25
C VAL A 443 -2.04 13.68 17.09
N VAL A 444 -2.74 14.64 16.46
CA VAL A 444 -3.65 15.59 17.16
C VAL A 444 -4.85 14.85 17.77
N LEU A 445 -5.39 13.85 17.08
CA LEU A 445 -6.54 13.06 17.55
C LEU A 445 -6.10 11.82 18.37
N SER A 446 -4.81 11.66 18.69
CA SER A 446 -4.32 10.54 19.49
C SER A 446 -5.00 10.44 20.89
N PRO A 447 -5.44 11.51 21.57
CA PRO A 447 -6.22 11.39 22.78
C PRO A 447 -7.55 10.65 22.57
N VAL A 448 -8.22 10.87 21.42
CA VAL A 448 -9.44 10.15 21.03
C VAL A 448 -9.12 8.67 20.81
N VAL A 449 -8.04 8.38 20.07
CA VAL A 449 -7.59 7.00 19.86
C VAL A 449 -7.37 6.28 21.17
N VAL A 450 -6.64 6.90 22.12
CA VAL A 450 -6.37 6.32 23.44
C VAL A 450 -7.64 6.09 24.24
N LYS A 451 -8.56 7.06 24.25
CA LYS A 451 -9.85 6.96 24.97
C LYS A 451 -10.69 5.79 24.45
N GLU A 452 -10.90 5.72 23.16
CA GLU A 452 -11.70 4.65 22.52
C GLU A 452 -11.03 3.28 22.70
N THR A 453 -9.70 3.21 22.55
CA THR A 453 -8.93 1.98 22.75
C THR A 453 -9.03 1.46 24.17
N ASN A 454 -8.89 2.33 25.18
CA ASN A 454 -9.04 1.95 26.58
C ASN A 454 -10.46 1.48 26.89
N TYR A 455 -11.48 2.15 26.32
CA TYR A 455 -12.89 1.81 26.57
C TYR A 455 -13.26 0.45 25.93
N TYR A 456 -13.02 0.28 24.62
CA TYR A 456 -13.49 -0.89 23.89
C TYR A 456 -12.51 -2.07 23.97
N LEU A 457 -11.20 -1.84 23.76
CA LEU A 457 -10.24 -2.94 23.66
C LEU A 457 -9.77 -3.42 25.02
N TYR A 458 -9.29 -2.51 25.87
CA TYR A 458 -8.78 -2.86 27.20
C TYR A 458 -9.89 -2.99 28.24
N GLY A 459 -11.07 -2.38 28.01
CA GLY A 459 -12.27 -2.58 28.80
C GLY A 459 -13.08 -3.84 28.45
N ASN A 460 -12.59 -4.68 27.49
CA ASN A 460 -13.28 -5.88 26.98
C ASN A 460 -14.69 -5.66 26.45
N ARG A 461 -14.92 -4.51 25.76
CA ARG A 461 -16.22 -4.07 25.25
C ARG A 461 -16.31 -4.05 23.73
N LEU A 462 -15.49 -4.86 23.03
CA LEU A 462 -15.43 -4.89 21.56
C LEU A 462 -16.76 -5.30 20.90
N ASP A 463 -17.64 -5.98 21.65
CA ASP A 463 -18.94 -6.43 21.15
C ASP A 463 -20.06 -5.41 21.41
N GLU A 464 -19.77 -4.32 22.13
CA GLU A 464 -20.74 -3.23 22.35
C GLU A 464 -20.85 -2.34 21.11
N TYR A 465 -22.07 -1.83 20.86
CA TYR A 465 -22.33 -0.88 19.79
C TYR A 465 -21.95 0.54 20.21
N ASP A 466 -21.34 1.31 19.31
CA ASP A 466 -21.15 2.74 19.50
C ASP A 466 -22.52 3.44 19.41
N LYS A 467 -22.92 4.08 20.51
CA LYS A 467 -24.19 4.79 20.62
C LYS A 467 -24.17 6.20 19.98
N THR A 468 -23.03 6.61 19.44
CA THR A 468 -22.90 7.92 18.79
C THR A 468 -23.69 7.93 17.49
N LYS A 469 -24.68 8.83 17.38
CA LYS A 469 -25.44 9.00 16.14
C LYS A 469 -24.52 9.44 15.00
N LEU A 470 -24.59 8.74 13.89
CA LEU A 470 -23.86 9.11 12.68
C LEU A 470 -24.51 10.36 12.07
N PRO A 471 -23.72 11.40 11.78
CA PRO A 471 -24.26 12.59 11.11
C PRO A 471 -24.66 12.25 9.68
N VAL A 472 -25.83 12.74 9.26
CA VAL A 472 -26.30 12.61 7.88
C VAL A 472 -25.86 13.82 7.08
N VAL A 473 -25.31 13.63 5.90
CA VAL A 473 -24.86 14.68 4.99
C VAL A 473 -25.53 14.55 3.62
N ASN A 474 -25.96 15.68 3.07
CA ASN A 474 -26.46 15.75 1.69
C ASN A 474 -25.26 16.01 0.76
N LYS A 475 -24.66 14.95 0.26
CA LYS A 475 -23.56 15.01 -0.74
C LYS A 475 -23.86 14.11 -1.90
#